data_581037d5bb3a9922760d272bb0b402c4
#
_entry.id   581037d5bb3a9922760d272bb0b402c4
#
_cell.length_a   1.000
_cell.length_b   1.000
_cell.length_c   1.000
_cell.angle_alpha   90.00
_cell.angle_beta   90.00
_cell.angle_gamma   90.00
#
_symmetry.space_group_name_H-M   'P 1'
#
loop_
_entity.id
_entity.type
_entity.pdbx_description
1 polymer ?
#
loop_
_entity_poly.entity_id
_entity_poly.type
_entity_poly.pdbx_seq_one_letter_code
_entity_poly.pdbx_strand_id
1 'polypeptide(L)'
;MIVEKILLFLEKNIHQKRISNFLQERSIKTIIDVGAHKGEFAENALKIRSVNKIIAFEPQKKIFEILRNKFADNKIITLNNYALSGKVEKKIMKI
;
A
#
# COMPACT_ATOMS: atom_id res chain seq x y z
N MET A 1 -14.26 20.29 6.27
CA MET A 1 -13.62 19.56 5.16
C MET A 1 -12.86 18.34 5.70
N ILE A 2 -13.12 17.21 5.14
CA ILE A 2 -12.43 15.98 5.54
C ILE A 2 -11.21 15.82 4.65
N VAL A 3 -10.03 15.73 5.28
CA VAL A 3 -8.79 15.47 4.55
C VAL A 3 -8.40 14.01 4.78
N GLU A 4 -8.38 13.24 3.72
CA GLU A 4 -7.94 11.86 3.79
C GLU A 4 -6.42 11.81 3.82
N LYS A 5 -5.87 11.04 4.75
CA LYS A 5 -4.43 10.84 4.86
C LYS A 5 -4.01 9.67 3.98
N ILE A 6 -3.10 9.95 3.05
CA ILE A 6 -2.60 8.97 2.09
C ILE A 6 -1.11 8.81 2.28
N LEU A 7 -0.64 7.57 2.30
CA LEU A 7 0.78 7.26 2.34
C LEU A 7 1.18 6.48 1.08
N LEU A 8 2.16 7.00 0.36
CA LEU A 8 2.77 6.30 -0.76
C LEU A 8 4.01 5.59 -0.24
N PHE A 9 4.03 4.26 -0.37
CA PHE A 9 5.13 3.44 0.12
C PHE A 9 5.98 2.93 -1.04
N LEU A 10 7.20 3.42 -1.15
CA LEU A 10 8.14 3.07 -2.22
C LEU A 10 9.31 2.22 -1.74
N GLU A 11 9.67 2.34 -0.47
CA GLU A 11 10.85 1.68 0.07
C GLU A 11 10.48 0.41 0.83
N LYS A 12 11.05 -0.71 0.41
CA LYS A 12 10.73 -2.02 1.00
C LYS A 12 11.71 -2.47 2.09
N ASN A 13 12.78 -1.72 2.31
CA ASN A 13 13.80 -2.07 3.30
C ASN A 13 13.57 -1.43 4.66
N ILE A 14 12.47 -0.72 4.84
CA ILE A 14 12.14 -0.07 6.10
C ILE A 14 11.60 -1.11 7.08
N HIS A 15 11.98 -0.98 8.34
CA HIS A 15 11.55 -1.89 9.40
C HIS A 15 10.02 -1.84 9.57
N GLN A 16 9.36 -3.00 9.46
CA GLN A 16 7.90 -3.11 9.46
C GLN A 16 7.24 -2.54 10.72
N LYS A 17 7.83 -2.78 11.88
CA LYS A 17 7.27 -2.29 13.14
C LYS A 17 7.24 -0.76 13.20
N ARG A 18 8.27 -0.10 12.67
CA ARG A 18 8.30 1.37 12.60
C ARG A 18 7.19 1.91 11.70
N ILE A 19 6.96 1.23 10.58
CA ILE A 19 5.90 1.61 9.65
C ILE A 19 4.53 1.48 10.33
N SER A 20 4.30 0.38 11.04
CA SER A 20 3.03 0.19 11.74
C SER A 20 2.77 1.30 12.74
N ASN A 21 3.76 1.66 13.54
CA ASN A 21 3.62 2.74 14.52
C ASN A 21 3.32 4.08 13.84
N PHE A 22 4.04 4.37 12.76
CA PHE A 22 3.84 5.58 11.97
C PHE A 22 2.39 5.68 11.46
N LEU A 23 1.89 4.60 10.88
CA LEU A 23 0.55 4.57 10.32
C LEU A 23 -0.52 4.78 11.38
N GLN A 24 -0.36 4.13 12.54
CA GLN A 24 -1.32 4.27 13.63
C GLN A 24 -1.33 5.67 14.22
N GLU A 25 -0.15 6.23 14.50
CA GLU A 25 -0.03 7.57 15.11
C GLU A 25 -0.63 8.65 14.24
N ARG A 26 -0.57 8.50 12.93
CA ARG A 26 -1.06 9.51 11.99
C ARG A 26 -2.45 9.21 11.45
N SER A 27 -3.07 8.14 11.91
CA SER A 27 -4.41 7.74 11.45
C SER A 27 -4.50 7.69 9.91
N ILE A 28 -3.52 7.07 9.30
CA ILE A 28 -3.47 6.92 7.84
C ILE A 28 -4.65 6.04 7.40
N LYS A 29 -5.41 6.49 6.41
CA LYS A 29 -6.57 5.79 5.89
C LYS A 29 -6.33 5.08 4.57
N THR A 30 -5.56 5.70 3.69
CA THR A 30 -5.30 5.14 2.36
C THR A 30 -3.80 4.96 2.16
N ILE A 31 -3.43 3.79 1.66
CA ILE A 31 -2.04 3.46 1.35
C ILE A 31 -1.93 3.16 -0.13
N ILE A 32 -0.90 3.73 -0.75
CA ILE A 32 -0.53 3.38 -2.11
C ILE A 32 0.80 2.65 -2.04
N ASP A 33 0.78 1.36 -2.35
CA ASP A 33 1.94 0.48 -2.23
C ASP A 33 2.53 0.21 -3.62
N VAL A 34 3.62 0.89 -3.92
CA VAL A 34 4.30 0.77 -5.21
C VAL A 34 5.37 -0.32 -5.13
N GLY A 35 5.28 -1.30 -6.00
CA GLY A 35 6.15 -2.48 -5.93
C GLY A 35 5.73 -3.38 -4.78
N ALA A 36 4.45 -3.77 -4.75
CA ALA A 36 3.87 -4.50 -3.62
C ALA A 36 4.47 -5.88 -3.38
N HIS A 37 5.14 -6.44 -4.39
CA HIS A 37 5.75 -7.76 -4.29
C HIS A 37 4.74 -8.82 -3.87
N LYS A 38 5.08 -9.63 -2.86
CA LYS A 38 4.20 -10.70 -2.38
C LYS A 38 3.21 -10.22 -1.32
N GLY A 39 3.17 -8.91 -1.05
CA GLY A 39 2.16 -8.32 -0.19
C GLY A 39 2.48 -8.29 1.30
N GLU A 40 3.74 -8.42 1.69
CA GLU A 40 4.11 -8.41 3.11
C GLU A 40 3.75 -7.08 3.78
N PHE A 41 4.06 -5.97 3.12
CA PHE A 41 3.71 -4.67 3.67
C PHE A 41 2.19 -4.49 3.75
N ALA A 42 1.48 -4.84 2.68
CA ALA A 42 0.02 -4.71 2.64
C ALA A 42 -0.64 -5.57 3.73
N GLU A 43 -0.12 -6.78 3.94
CA GLU A 43 -0.62 -7.68 4.98
C GLU A 43 -0.51 -7.05 6.36
N ASN A 44 0.61 -6.41 6.65
CA ASN A 44 0.80 -5.72 7.92
C ASN A 44 -0.07 -4.48 8.02
N ALA A 45 -0.23 -3.74 6.92
CA ALA A 45 -1.06 -2.54 6.89
C ALA A 45 -2.54 -2.84 7.15
N LEU A 46 -3.02 -4.00 6.71
CA LEU A 46 -4.39 -4.41 6.96
C LEU A 46 -4.72 -4.56 8.44
N LYS A 47 -3.71 -4.73 9.29
CA LYS A 47 -3.90 -4.83 10.73
C LYS A 47 -4.06 -3.48 11.40
N ILE A 48 -3.82 -2.40 10.68
CA ILE A 48 -3.93 -1.03 11.22
C ILE A 48 -5.38 -0.59 11.15
N ARG A 49 -5.97 -0.26 12.30
CA ARG A 49 -7.38 0.07 12.40
C ARG A 49 -7.81 1.23 11.48
N SER A 50 -6.98 2.24 11.34
CA SER A 50 -7.32 3.41 10.53
C SER A 50 -7.30 3.15 9.03
N VAL A 51 -6.56 2.13 8.57
CA VAL A 51 -6.40 1.85 7.14
C VAL A 51 -7.66 1.18 6.60
N ASN A 52 -8.30 1.83 5.63
CA ASN A 52 -9.51 1.32 5.01
C ASN A 52 -9.41 1.17 3.49
N LYS A 53 -8.28 1.53 2.92
CA LYS A 53 -8.05 1.39 1.47
C LYS A 53 -6.57 1.21 1.18
N ILE A 54 -6.24 0.20 0.41
CA ILE A 54 -4.88 -0.05 -0.06
C ILE A 54 -4.92 -0.20 -1.58
N ILE A 55 -4.13 0.60 -2.27
CA ILE A 55 -3.99 0.51 -3.72
C ILE A 55 -2.57 0.01 -3.99
N ALA A 56 -2.45 -1.20 -4.49
CA ALA A 56 -1.16 -1.85 -4.67
C ALA A 56 -0.82 -2.01 -6.15
N PHE A 57 0.44 -1.78 -6.47
CA PHE A 57 0.96 -1.89 -7.83
C PHE A 57 2.13 -2.85 -7.84
N GLU A 58 2.05 -3.88 -8.68
CA GLU A 58 3.13 -4.83 -8.88
C GLU A 58 3.26 -5.16 -10.36
N PRO A 59 4.34 -4.72 -11.04
CA PRO A 59 4.50 -4.92 -12.48
C PRO A 59 4.85 -6.35 -12.89
N GLN A 60 5.51 -7.11 -12.03
CA GLN A 60 5.95 -8.46 -12.36
C GLN A 60 4.79 -9.44 -12.33
N LYS A 61 4.45 -9.98 -13.48
CA LYS A 61 3.25 -10.82 -13.66
C LYS A 61 3.19 -12.00 -12.69
N LYS A 62 4.28 -12.75 -12.56
CA LYS A 62 4.29 -13.93 -11.68
C LYS A 62 4.10 -13.56 -10.21
N ILE A 63 4.73 -12.49 -9.78
CA ILE A 63 4.60 -12.00 -8.41
C ILE A 63 3.20 -11.44 -8.17
N PHE A 64 2.66 -10.74 -9.16
CA PHE A 64 1.30 -10.22 -9.09
C PHE A 64 0.27 -11.34 -8.90
N GLU A 65 0.45 -12.49 -9.55
CA GLU A 65 -0.46 -13.62 -9.38
C GLU A 65 -0.46 -14.14 -7.94
N ILE A 66 0.71 -14.16 -7.29
CA ILE A 66 0.82 -14.54 -5.89
C ILE A 66 0.05 -13.53 -5.03
N LEU A 67 0.25 -12.26 -5.31
CA LEU A 67 -0.41 -11.16 -4.61
C LEU A 67 -1.93 -11.26 -4.76
N ARG A 68 -2.40 -11.49 -5.97
CA ARG A 68 -3.82 -11.61 -6.28
C ARG A 68 -4.47 -12.77 -5.52
N ASN A 69 -3.80 -13.93 -5.49
CA ASN A 69 -4.32 -15.08 -4.76
C ASN A 69 -4.37 -14.83 -3.25
N LYS A 70 -3.35 -14.15 -2.72
CA LYS A 70 -3.26 -13.85 -1.30
C LYS A 70 -4.41 -12.96 -0.81
N PHE A 71 -4.82 -11.99 -1.62
CA PHE A 71 -5.83 -11.00 -1.23
C PHE A 71 -7.14 -11.11 -2.02
N ALA A 72 -7.42 -12.29 -2.59
CA ALA A 72 -8.58 -12.50 -3.46
C ALA A 72 -9.90 -12.05 -2.86
N ASP A 73 -10.11 -12.30 -1.57
CA ASP A 73 -11.36 -11.99 -0.90
C ASP A 73 -11.32 -10.70 -0.08
N ASN A 74 -10.24 -9.93 -0.19
CA ASN A 74 -10.09 -8.73 0.60
C ASN A 74 -10.58 -7.49 -0.16
N LYS A 75 -11.62 -6.84 0.36
CA LYS A 75 -12.25 -5.69 -0.29
C LYS A 75 -11.50 -4.38 -0.08
N ILE A 76 -10.58 -4.33 0.86
CA ILE A 76 -9.81 -3.13 1.16
C ILE A 76 -8.70 -2.90 0.12
N ILE A 77 -8.18 -3.97 -0.46
CA ILE A 77 -7.05 -3.91 -1.39
C ILE A 77 -7.50 -3.91 -2.85
N THR A 78 -7.02 -2.93 -3.60
CA THR A 78 -7.15 -2.90 -5.06
C THR A 78 -5.78 -3.21 -5.67
N LEU A 79 -5.72 -4.21 -6.54
CA LEU A 79 -4.48 -4.70 -7.11
C LEU A 79 -4.32 -4.27 -8.57
N ASN A 80 -3.13 -3.82 -8.95
CA ASN A 80 -2.84 -3.34 -10.31
C ASN A 80 -1.54 -3.94 -10.79
N ASN A 81 -1.58 -4.62 -11.95
CA ASN A 81 -0.41 -5.29 -12.52
C ASN A 81 0.34 -4.37 -13.48
N TYR A 82 0.82 -3.25 -12.96
CA TYR A 82 1.67 -2.33 -13.71
C TYR A 82 2.45 -1.43 -12.77
N ALA A 83 3.42 -0.68 -13.31
CA ALA A 83 4.23 0.25 -12.53
C ALA A 83 3.62 1.64 -12.61
N LEU A 84 3.78 2.43 -11.55
CA LEU A 84 3.40 3.84 -11.58
C LEU A 84 4.50 4.66 -12.28
N SER A 85 4.08 5.73 -12.97
CA SER A 85 5.04 6.67 -13.55
C SER A 85 5.57 7.61 -12.46
N GLY A 86 6.79 8.12 -12.66
CA GLY A 86 7.40 9.04 -11.70
C GLY A 86 6.58 10.32 -11.47
N LYS A 87 5.87 10.78 -12.48
CA LYS A 87 5.02 11.96 -12.35
C LYS A 87 3.86 11.72 -11.39
N VAL A 88 3.23 10.56 -11.47
CA VAL A 88 2.12 10.20 -10.60
C VAL A 88 2.63 10.06 -9.17
N GLU A 89 3.75 9.42 -8.98
CA GLU A 89 4.36 9.24 -7.66
C GLU A 89 4.59 10.56 -6.95
N LYS A 90 5.12 11.56 -7.66
CA LYS A 90 5.36 12.87 -7.08
C LYS A 90 4.08 13.56 -6.61
N LYS A 91 2.99 13.39 -7.35
CA LYS A 91 1.71 13.99 -6.98
C LYS A 91 1.10 13.34 -5.75
N ILE A 92 1.30 12.05 -5.58
CA ILE A 92 0.69 11.28 -4.50
C ILE A 92 1.44 11.41 -3.18
N MET A 93 2.72 11.74 -3.23
CA MET A 93 3.60 11.79 -2.05
C MET A 93 3.28 12.88 -1.05
N LYS A 94 2.25 13.65 -1.24
CA LYS A 94 1.85 14.71 -0.30
C LYS A 94 0.94 14.12 0.76
N ILE A 95 1.42 14.12 1.95
CA ILE A 95 0.68 13.59 3.10
C ILE A 95 0.23 14.72 4.01
#